data_09a6926986408c76b540aa96fed1103c
#
_entry.id   09a6926986408c76b540aa96fed1103c
#
_cell.length_a   1.000
_cell.length_b   1.000
_cell.length_c   1.000
_cell.angle_alpha   90.00
_cell.angle_beta   90.00
_cell.angle_gamma   90.00
#
_symmetry.space_group_name_H-M   'P 1'
#
loop_
_entity.id
_entity.type
_entity.pdbx_description
1 polymer ?
#
loop_
_entity_poly.entity_id
_entity_poly.type
_entity_poly.pdbx_seq_one_letter_code
_entity_poly.pdbx_strand_id
1 'polypeptide(L)'
;MKMRVINLIKRAAAVLLFAPAVALAAGASVNLDKAPVSTDPAALQHGAKLFVNYCLNCHSASFMRYNQLTNIGLSEDEIRDNLMFVGERVGDLMTVAMRPKESKVWFGATPPDLTLIARQRASGDGSGADWLYTYLRQFYRDAERPSGWNNVVFENVGMPHVFWELQGEQVAKVTQNPDGTKHFELSLAKPGKLSVEEYDKAVADLVSFLVWMGEPVAEKRKMIGTFVLIFLVGMFFLTYALKKNYWKDIH
;
A
#
# COMPACT_ATOMS: atom_id res chain seq x y z
N MET A 1 -27.09 -46.95 -19.12
CA MET A 1 -25.73 -46.37 -19.30
C MET A 1 -25.75 -44.99 -19.96
N LYS A 2 -26.47 -44.75 -21.05
CA LYS A 2 -26.56 -43.43 -21.75
C LYS A 2 -27.05 -42.28 -20.90
N MET A 3 -28.06 -42.43 -20.03
CA MET A 3 -28.61 -41.36 -19.17
C MET A 3 -27.64 -40.86 -18.09
N ARG A 4 -26.78 -41.75 -17.54
CA ARG A 4 -25.75 -41.33 -16.56
C ARG A 4 -24.65 -40.49 -17.20
N VAL A 5 -24.24 -40.79 -18.42
CA VAL A 5 -23.23 -40.04 -19.18
C VAL A 5 -23.76 -38.64 -19.54
N ILE A 6 -25.01 -38.53 -19.97
CA ILE A 6 -25.65 -37.25 -20.31
C ILE A 6 -25.73 -36.31 -19.07
N ASN A 7 -26.07 -36.90 -17.90
CA ASN A 7 -26.11 -36.10 -16.65
C ASN A 7 -24.71 -35.68 -16.16
N LEU A 8 -23.68 -36.49 -16.42
CA LEU A 8 -22.29 -36.13 -16.11
C LEU A 8 -21.80 -34.98 -16.99
N ILE A 9 -22.12 -35.03 -18.29
CA ILE A 9 -21.79 -33.96 -19.27
C ILE A 9 -22.52 -32.66 -18.92
N LYS A 10 -23.81 -32.72 -18.55
CA LYS A 10 -24.55 -31.51 -18.11
C LYS A 10 -24.00 -30.88 -16.84
N ARG A 11 -23.54 -31.72 -15.88
CA ARG A 11 -22.90 -31.21 -14.65
C ARG A 11 -21.51 -30.61 -14.93
N ALA A 12 -20.73 -31.23 -15.80
CA ALA A 12 -19.43 -30.71 -16.23
C ALA A 12 -19.57 -29.38 -17.01
N ALA A 13 -20.58 -29.27 -17.90
CA ALA A 13 -20.88 -28.04 -18.63
C ALA A 13 -21.36 -26.91 -17.70
N ALA A 14 -22.15 -27.22 -16.66
CA ALA A 14 -22.57 -26.25 -15.66
C ALA A 14 -21.39 -25.72 -14.84
N VAL A 15 -20.42 -26.55 -14.50
CA VAL A 15 -19.19 -26.10 -13.78
C VAL A 15 -18.31 -25.21 -14.66
N LEU A 16 -18.23 -25.48 -15.97
CA LEU A 16 -17.48 -24.63 -16.91
C LEU A 16 -18.14 -23.27 -17.17
N LEU A 17 -19.46 -23.15 -17.05
CA LEU A 17 -20.18 -21.89 -17.18
C LEU A 17 -20.04 -20.96 -15.95
N PHE A 18 -19.63 -21.51 -14.80
CA PHE A 18 -19.34 -20.75 -13.58
C PHE A 18 -17.83 -20.51 -13.34
N ALA A 19 -16.97 -20.87 -14.29
CA ALA A 19 -15.59 -20.43 -14.22
C ALA A 19 -15.59 -18.90 -14.33
N PRO A 20 -15.08 -18.16 -13.34
CA PRO A 20 -14.98 -16.70 -13.44
C PRO A 20 -14.12 -16.41 -14.68
N ALA A 21 -14.68 -15.65 -15.62
CA ALA A 21 -13.88 -15.05 -16.66
C ALA A 21 -12.88 -14.13 -15.95
N VAL A 22 -11.65 -14.59 -15.79
CA VAL A 22 -10.53 -13.74 -15.36
C VAL A 22 -10.37 -12.75 -16.50
N ALA A 23 -10.99 -11.58 -16.36
CA ALA A 23 -10.71 -10.46 -17.23
C ALA A 23 -9.24 -10.12 -17.01
N LEU A 24 -8.39 -10.56 -17.92
CA LEU A 24 -7.04 -10.06 -18.07
C LEU A 24 -7.19 -8.60 -18.50
N ALA A 25 -7.31 -7.70 -17.54
CA ALA A 25 -7.05 -6.30 -17.73
C ALA A 25 -5.54 -6.21 -18.02
N ALA A 26 -5.17 -6.34 -19.29
CA ALA A 26 -3.82 -6.08 -19.77
C ALA A 26 -3.61 -4.56 -19.78
N GLY A 27 -3.49 -3.96 -18.60
CA GLY A 27 -2.75 -2.73 -18.43
C GLY A 27 -1.26 -3.08 -18.58
N ALA A 28 -0.46 -2.18 -19.18
CA ALA A 28 0.97 -2.35 -19.19
C ALA A 28 1.44 -2.60 -17.75
N SER A 29 2.03 -3.78 -17.49
CA SER A 29 2.49 -4.12 -16.15
C SER A 29 3.66 -3.20 -15.80
N VAL A 30 3.50 -2.44 -14.73
CA VAL A 30 4.61 -1.64 -14.18
C VAL A 30 5.50 -2.58 -13.38
N ASN A 31 6.79 -2.59 -13.69
CA ASN A 31 7.75 -3.35 -12.89
C ASN A 31 7.92 -2.66 -11.53
N LEU A 32 7.43 -3.29 -10.47
CA LEU A 32 7.49 -2.76 -9.11
C LEU A 32 8.68 -3.34 -8.35
N ASP A 33 9.47 -2.46 -7.74
CA ASP A 33 10.55 -2.87 -6.84
C ASP A 33 9.97 -3.43 -5.55
N LYS A 34 10.58 -4.48 -5.03
CA LYS A 34 10.17 -5.08 -3.76
C LYS A 34 10.49 -4.17 -2.59
N ALA A 35 9.45 -3.73 -1.86
CA ALA A 35 9.60 -2.90 -0.68
C ALA A 35 10.19 -3.69 0.50
N PRO A 36 11.32 -3.25 1.11
CA PRO A 36 11.86 -3.88 2.32
C PRO A 36 11.08 -3.40 3.56
N VAL A 37 9.85 -3.89 3.71
CA VAL A 37 8.97 -3.50 4.83
C VAL A 37 9.49 -4.05 6.16
N SER A 38 9.66 -3.17 7.15
CA SER A 38 10.11 -3.48 8.51
C SER A 38 9.01 -3.26 9.54
N THR A 39 9.03 -4.05 10.62
CA THR A 39 8.23 -3.85 11.83
C THR A 39 9.07 -3.31 12.99
N ASP A 40 10.33 -3.00 12.75
CA ASP A 40 11.23 -2.42 13.74
C ASP A 40 10.72 -1.05 14.19
N PRO A 41 10.57 -0.82 15.52
CA PRO A 41 10.10 0.45 16.04
C PRO A 41 10.90 1.67 15.55
N ALA A 42 12.22 1.58 15.43
CA ALA A 42 13.06 2.69 14.97
C ALA A 42 12.75 3.04 13.50
N ALA A 43 12.55 2.04 12.63
CA ALA A 43 12.13 2.26 11.25
C ALA A 43 10.74 2.90 11.17
N LEU A 44 9.79 2.42 11.98
CA LEU A 44 8.42 2.97 12.03
C LEU A 44 8.40 4.40 12.58
N GLN A 45 9.20 4.73 13.59
CA GLN A 45 9.34 6.09 14.13
C GLN A 45 9.95 7.04 13.10
N HIS A 46 10.99 6.60 12.38
CA HIS A 46 11.57 7.37 11.29
C HIS A 46 10.56 7.58 10.16
N GLY A 47 9.80 6.54 9.78
CA GLY A 47 8.72 6.65 8.82
C GLY A 47 7.61 7.61 9.25
N ALA A 48 7.22 7.58 10.53
CA ALA A 48 6.25 8.52 11.11
C ALA A 48 6.74 9.97 11.02
N LYS A 49 8.02 10.22 11.34
CA LYS A 49 8.65 11.54 11.18
C LYS A 49 8.59 12.03 9.74
N LEU A 50 8.94 11.18 8.77
CA LEU A 50 8.85 11.53 7.35
C LEU A 50 7.40 11.80 6.93
N PHE A 51 6.45 10.97 7.36
CA PHE A 51 5.03 11.16 7.07
C PHE A 51 4.51 12.51 7.55
N VAL A 52 4.76 12.85 8.82
CA VAL A 52 4.27 14.09 9.41
C VAL A 52 4.89 15.32 8.74
N ASN A 53 6.18 15.27 8.40
CA ASN A 53 6.88 16.43 7.84
C ASN A 53 6.62 16.64 6.34
N TYR A 54 6.41 15.58 5.56
CA TYR A 54 6.31 15.66 4.09
C TYR A 54 4.94 15.32 3.53
N CYS A 55 4.18 14.44 4.18
CA CYS A 55 2.90 13.96 3.63
C CYS A 55 1.69 14.65 4.26
N LEU A 56 1.70 14.80 5.59
CA LEU A 56 0.56 15.33 6.37
C LEU A 56 0.24 16.81 6.06
N ASN A 57 1.09 17.50 5.34
CA ASN A 57 0.82 18.87 4.84
C ASN A 57 -0.30 18.88 3.77
N CYS A 58 -0.44 17.80 3.01
CA CYS A 58 -1.40 17.69 1.91
C CYS A 58 -2.35 16.50 2.05
N HIS A 59 -1.93 15.44 2.72
CA HIS A 59 -2.66 14.19 2.87
C HIS A 59 -3.09 13.95 4.31
N SER A 60 -4.38 13.81 4.55
CA SER A 60 -4.87 13.31 5.84
C SER A 60 -4.61 11.81 6.01
N ALA A 61 -4.51 11.39 7.27
CA ALA A 61 -4.71 10.03 7.72
C ALA A 61 -5.91 10.03 8.68
N SER A 62 -7.10 10.19 8.12
CA SER A 62 -8.33 10.54 8.84
C SER A 62 -8.84 9.44 9.78
N PHE A 63 -8.29 8.22 9.70
CA PHE A 63 -8.62 7.11 10.60
C PHE A 63 -7.48 6.79 11.58
N MET A 64 -6.41 7.61 11.58
CA MET A 64 -5.27 7.48 12.47
C MET A 64 -5.28 8.59 13.52
N ARG A 65 -5.07 8.23 14.79
CA ARG A 65 -4.90 9.17 15.90
C ARG A 65 -3.43 9.25 16.28
N TYR A 66 -2.96 10.40 16.73
CA TYR A 66 -1.58 10.58 17.18
C TYR A 66 -1.20 9.63 18.32
N ASN A 67 -2.10 9.36 19.28
CA ASN A 67 -1.83 8.45 20.38
C ASN A 67 -1.57 6.99 19.95
N GLN A 68 -1.94 6.59 18.71
CA GLN A 68 -1.57 5.27 18.21
C GLN A 68 -0.05 5.11 18.02
N LEU A 69 0.69 6.21 17.89
CA LEU A 69 2.15 6.19 17.77
C LEU A 69 2.83 5.66 19.04
N THR A 70 2.14 5.60 20.17
CA THR A 70 2.66 4.92 21.37
C THR A 70 2.90 3.42 21.13
N ASN A 71 2.16 2.80 20.21
CA ASN A 71 2.34 1.39 19.85
C ASN A 71 3.65 1.11 19.10
N ILE A 72 4.35 2.14 18.62
CA ILE A 72 5.68 2.03 18.02
C ILE A 72 6.78 2.56 18.96
N GLY A 73 6.47 2.71 20.26
CA GLY A 73 7.43 3.02 21.29
C GLY A 73 7.68 4.51 21.57
N LEU A 74 6.84 5.42 21.04
CA LEU A 74 6.91 6.85 21.36
C LEU A 74 6.06 7.16 22.61
N SER A 75 6.54 8.01 23.49
CA SER A 75 5.75 8.58 24.57
C SER A 75 4.79 9.68 24.06
N GLU A 76 3.74 9.98 24.83
CA GLU A 76 2.80 11.05 24.46
C GLU A 76 3.49 12.42 24.42
N ASP A 77 4.50 12.68 25.23
CA ASP A 77 5.27 13.93 25.22
C ASP A 77 6.12 14.02 23.94
N GLU A 78 6.83 12.95 23.56
CA GLU A 78 7.58 12.92 22.29
C GLU A 78 6.67 13.13 21.08
N ILE A 79 5.48 12.55 21.09
CA ILE A 79 4.49 12.72 20.01
C ILE A 79 4.06 14.19 19.95
N ARG A 80 3.68 14.79 21.09
CA ARG A 80 3.21 16.17 21.18
C ARG A 80 4.26 17.14 20.72
N ASP A 81 5.48 16.98 21.21
CA ASP A 81 6.54 17.97 21.02
C ASP A 81 7.21 17.87 19.65
N ASN A 82 7.17 16.69 19.00
CA ASN A 82 7.94 16.45 17.77
C ASN A 82 7.09 16.09 16.53
N LEU A 83 5.85 15.63 16.69
CA LEU A 83 5.06 15.10 15.58
C LEU A 83 3.68 15.76 15.42
N MET A 84 3.20 16.48 16.44
CA MET A 84 1.90 17.17 16.38
C MET A 84 2.05 18.61 15.87
N PHE A 85 2.03 18.79 14.56
CA PHE A 85 1.96 20.12 13.94
C PHE A 85 0.52 20.55 13.64
N VAL A 86 -0.42 19.61 13.71
CA VAL A 86 -1.86 19.83 13.54
C VAL A 86 -2.58 19.11 14.68
N GLY A 87 -3.62 19.74 15.25
CA GLY A 87 -4.32 19.21 16.42
C GLY A 87 -3.82 19.78 17.74
N GLU A 88 -4.58 19.57 18.82
CA GLU A 88 -4.30 20.11 20.16
C GLU A 88 -3.98 18.98 21.16
N ARG A 89 -4.51 17.78 20.94
CA ARG A 89 -4.41 16.64 21.85
C ARG A 89 -3.93 15.39 21.11
N VAL A 90 -3.15 14.56 21.78
CA VAL A 90 -2.66 13.30 21.23
C VAL A 90 -3.78 12.33 20.82
N GLY A 91 -4.99 12.53 21.32
CA GLY A 91 -6.18 11.81 20.88
C GLY A 91 -6.79 12.30 19.56
N ASP A 92 -6.32 13.41 18.99
CA ASP A 92 -6.86 13.97 17.76
C ASP A 92 -6.43 13.13 16.54
N LEU A 93 -7.24 13.24 15.45
CA LEU A 93 -6.95 12.57 14.19
C LEU A 93 -5.87 13.32 13.41
N MET A 94 -5.09 12.59 12.63
CA MET A 94 -4.07 13.15 11.73
C MET A 94 -4.72 13.72 10.47
N THR A 95 -5.30 14.90 10.57
CA THR A 95 -6.02 15.57 9.47
C THR A 95 -5.34 16.84 9.04
N VAL A 96 -5.44 17.18 7.77
CA VAL A 96 -4.94 18.45 7.21
C VAL A 96 -6.02 19.53 7.22
N ALA A 97 -5.58 20.79 7.29
CA ALA A 97 -6.47 21.93 7.14
C ALA A 97 -6.87 22.22 5.68
N MET A 98 -6.19 21.62 4.71
CA MET A 98 -6.44 21.79 3.27
C MET A 98 -7.82 21.30 2.87
N ARG A 99 -8.62 22.17 2.28
CA ARG A 99 -9.96 21.83 1.84
C ARG A 99 -9.93 21.09 0.49
N PRO A 100 -10.72 20.01 0.32
CA PRO A 100 -10.75 19.23 -0.94
C PRO A 100 -11.04 20.06 -2.19
N LYS A 101 -11.91 21.07 -2.09
CA LYS A 101 -12.24 21.95 -3.23
C LYS A 101 -11.05 22.82 -3.65
N GLU A 102 -10.31 23.33 -2.69
CA GLU A 102 -9.14 24.19 -2.92
C GLU A 102 -7.98 23.37 -3.49
N SER A 103 -7.70 22.22 -2.88
CA SER A 103 -6.64 21.30 -3.37
C SER A 103 -6.87 20.83 -4.81
N LYS A 104 -8.14 20.60 -5.18
CA LYS A 104 -8.47 20.24 -6.57
C LYS A 104 -8.14 21.36 -7.56
N VAL A 105 -8.30 22.62 -7.17
CA VAL A 105 -7.92 23.78 -8.00
C VAL A 105 -6.40 23.89 -8.12
N TRP A 106 -5.67 23.67 -7.01
CA TRP A 106 -4.22 23.84 -6.96
C TRP A 106 -3.45 22.72 -7.67
N PHE A 107 -3.91 21.47 -7.54
CA PHE A 107 -3.20 20.27 -8.00
C PHE A 107 -3.90 19.52 -9.13
N GLY A 108 -5.07 19.96 -9.56
CA GLY A 108 -5.89 19.24 -10.53
C GLY A 108 -6.66 18.04 -9.94
N ALA A 109 -6.27 17.60 -8.73
CA ALA A 109 -6.89 16.49 -8.01
C ALA A 109 -6.84 16.76 -6.49
N THR A 110 -7.77 16.17 -5.74
CA THR A 110 -7.70 16.17 -4.28
C THR A 110 -6.70 15.10 -3.82
N PRO A 111 -5.71 15.45 -2.97
CA PRO A 111 -4.82 14.46 -2.38
C PRO A 111 -5.62 13.39 -1.63
N PRO A 112 -5.39 12.09 -1.90
CA PRO A 112 -6.10 11.02 -1.23
C PRO A 112 -5.71 10.91 0.25
N ASP A 113 -6.60 10.36 1.07
CA ASP A 113 -6.29 9.95 2.43
C ASP A 113 -5.28 8.79 2.42
N LEU A 114 -4.27 8.84 3.28
CA LEU A 114 -3.19 7.87 3.29
C LEU A 114 -3.34 6.76 4.34
N THR A 115 -4.40 6.76 5.16
CA THR A 115 -4.57 5.76 6.22
C THR A 115 -4.47 4.32 5.70
N LEU A 116 -5.09 4.04 4.54
CA LEU A 116 -5.15 2.70 3.95
C LEU A 116 -4.42 2.60 2.60
N ILE A 117 -3.59 3.58 2.27
CA ILE A 117 -2.97 3.69 0.94
C ILE A 117 -2.16 2.44 0.55
N ALA A 118 -1.42 1.87 1.50
CA ALA A 118 -0.65 0.66 1.28
C ALA A 118 -1.51 -0.59 0.97
N ARG A 119 -2.81 -0.54 1.23
CA ARG A 119 -3.78 -1.58 0.84
C ARG A 119 -4.46 -1.24 -0.47
N GLN A 120 -4.80 0.04 -0.67
CA GLN A 120 -5.52 0.51 -1.87
C GLN A 120 -4.68 0.39 -3.14
N ARG A 121 -3.34 0.47 -3.02
CA ARG A 121 -2.41 0.38 -4.15
C ARG A 121 -1.97 -1.05 -4.48
N ALA A 122 -2.50 -2.07 -3.82
CA ALA A 122 -2.26 -3.46 -4.20
C ALA A 122 -2.97 -3.79 -5.52
N SER A 123 -2.27 -4.47 -6.42
CA SER A 123 -2.77 -4.88 -7.74
C SER A 123 -2.22 -6.26 -8.12
N GLY A 124 -2.47 -6.69 -9.37
CA GLY A 124 -1.85 -7.88 -9.93
C GLY A 124 -0.34 -7.76 -10.12
N ASP A 125 0.20 -6.54 -10.17
CA ASP A 125 1.63 -6.29 -10.37
C ASP A 125 2.43 -6.37 -9.07
N GLY A 126 1.79 -6.21 -7.90
CA GLY A 126 2.46 -6.30 -6.62
C GLY A 126 1.65 -5.79 -5.43
N SER A 127 2.27 -5.79 -4.26
CA SER A 127 1.67 -5.23 -3.06
C SER A 127 1.59 -3.70 -3.13
N GLY A 128 0.69 -3.11 -2.35
CA GLY A 128 0.64 -1.64 -2.25
C GLY A 128 1.91 -1.03 -1.64
N ALA A 129 2.65 -1.79 -0.84
CA ALA A 129 3.97 -1.39 -0.35
C ALA A 129 4.99 -1.32 -1.50
N ASP A 130 5.02 -2.31 -2.38
CA ASP A 130 5.89 -2.32 -3.57
C ASP A 130 5.57 -1.14 -4.49
N TRP A 131 4.27 -0.87 -4.68
CA TRP A 131 3.82 0.28 -5.46
C TRP A 131 4.29 1.62 -4.85
N LEU A 132 4.09 1.83 -3.56
CA LEU A 132 4.49 3.07 -2.88
C LEU A 132 6.02 3.26 -2.89
N TYR A 133 6.76 2.19 -2.64
CA TYR A 133 8.22 2.21 -2.64
C TYR A 133 8.79 2.56 -4.01
N THR A 134 8.25 1.98 -5.07
CA THR A 134 8.64 2.28 -6.44
C THR A 134 8.21 3.71 -6.82
N TYR A 135 6.95 4.06 -6.54
CA TYR A 135 6.38 5.37 -6.86
C TYR A 135 7.19 6.53 -6.27
N LEU A 136 7.52 6.49 -4.98
CA LEU A 136 8.23 7.58 -4.30
C LEU A 136 9.69 7.76 -4.78
N ARG A 137 10.26 6.75 -5.42
CA ARG A 137 11.64 6.75 -5.92
C ARG A 137 11.75 7.12 -7.40
N GLN A 138 10.64 7.14 -8.14
CA GLN A 138 10.63 7.28 -9.59
C GLN A 138 10.01 8.59 -10.09
N PHE A 139 10.13 9.66 -9.32
CA PHE A 139 9.84 11.00 -9.80
C PHE A 139 10.97 11.53 -10.68
N TYR A 140 10.62 12.27 -11.74
CA TYR A 140 11.58 12.92 -12.63
C TYR A 140 11.10 14.31 -13.06
N ARG A 141 12.03 15.15 -13.50
CA ARG A 141 11.71 16.48 -14.05
C ARG A 141 11.01 16.36 -15.40
N ASP A 142 9.89 17.07 -15.53
CA ASP A 142 9.09 17.14 -16.75
C ASP A 142 8.52 18.55 -16.88
N ALA A 143 9.09 19.31 -17.83
CA ALA A 143 8.71 20.72 -18.04
C ALA A 143 7.30 20.88 -18.64
N GLU A 144 6.71 19.82 -19.18
CA GLU A 144 5.34 19.86 -19.73
C GLU A 144 4.28 19.73 -18.61
N ARG A 145 4.69 19.37 -17.41
CA ARG A 145 3.77 19.23 -16.26
C ARG A 145 3.67 20.54 -15.48
N PRO A 146 2.46 20.92 -15.01
CA PRO A 146 2.27 22.12 -14.20
C PRO A 146 3.11 22.15 -12.92
N SER A 147 3.34 20.99 -12.30
CA SER A 147 4.20 20.85 -11.13
C SER A 147 5.70 20.83 -11.44
N GLY A 148 6.09 20.71 -12.73
CA GLY A 148 7.46 20.47 -13.16
C GLY A 148 7.97 19.04 -12.88
N TRP A 149 7.07 18.13 -12.49
CA TRP A 149 7.39 16.76 -12.10
C TRP A 149 6.44 15.74 -12.73
N ASN A 150 6.95 14.59 -13.07
CA ASN A 150 6.18 13.42 -13.50
C ASN A 150 6.70 12.16 -12.81
N ASN A 151 6.04 11.02 -13.02
CA ASN A 151 6.38 9.77 -12.36
C ASN A 151 6.23 8.59 -13.31
N VAL A 152 7.15 7.62 -13.23
CA VAL A 152 7.16 6.43 -14.09
C VAL A 152 5.99 5.49 -13.77
N VAL A 153 5.70 5.30 -12.46
CA VAL A 153 4.63 4.39 -12.01
C VAL A 153 3.25 4.97 -12.24
N PHE A 154 3.14 6.31 -12.19
CA PHE A 154 1.88 7.01 -12.35
C PHE A 154 2.07 8.25 -13.24
N GLU A 155 2.07 8.01 -14.54
CA GLU A 155 2.23 9.09 -15.53
C GLU A 155 1.16 10.18 -15.34
N ASN A 156 1.57 11.42 -15.61
CA ASN A 156 0.73 12.60 -15.49
C ASN A 156 0.22 12.88 -14.06
N VAL A 157 0.98 12.46 -13.07
CA VAL A 157 0.65 12.68 -11.65
C VAL A 157 0.50 14.18 -11.33
N GLY A 158 -0.53 14.52 -10.56
CA GLY A 158 -0.72 15.88 -10.04
C GLY A 158 0.15 16.19 -8.81
N MET A 159 0.58 15.17 -8.07
CA MET A 159 1.44 15.32 -6.90
C MET A 159 2.84 15.77 -7.31
N PRO A 160 3.39 16.87 -6.74
CA PRO A 160 4.78 17.24 -6.94
C PRO A 160 5.72 16.26 -6.22
N HIS A 161 7.00 16.24 -6.61
CA HIS A 161 8.01 15.47 -5.90
C HIS A 161 8.36 16.11 -4.57
N VAL A 162 7.72 15.68 -3.47
CA VAL A 162 7.92 16.28 -2.13
C VAL A 162 9.29 16.01 -1.54
N PHE A 163 9.98 14.96 -1.98
CA PHE A 163 11.30 14.56 -1.48
C PHE A 163 12.47 15.03 -2.36
N TRP A 164 12.24 15.99 -3.25
CA TRP A 164 13.29 16.46 -4.17
C TRP A 164 14.57 16.95 -3.46
N GLU A 165 14.46 17.52 -2.26
CA GLU A 165 15.63 17.92 -1.48
C GLU A 165 16.42 16.73 -0.94
N LEU A 166 15.73 15.62 -0.63
CA LEU A 166 16.36 14.40 -0.09
C LEU A 166 16.96 13.56 -1.22
N GLN A 167 16.16 13.26 -2.25
CA GLN A 167 16.56 12.43 -3.38
C GLN A 167 17.45 13.16 -4.38
N GLY A 168 17.17 14.44 -4.63
CA GLY A 168 17.70 15.17 -5.75
C GLY A 168 16.74 15.22 -6.94
N GLU A 169 17.24 15.70 -8.09
CA GLU A 169 16.46 15.83 -9.31
C GLU A 169 16.87 14.77 -10.32
N GLN A 170 15.95 13.89 -10.67
CA GLN A 170 16.13 12.91 -11.73
C GLN A 170 15.57 13.46 -13.05
N VAL A 171 16.15 12.99 -14.15
CA VAL A 171 15.63 13.15 -15.51
C VAL A 171 15.35 11.79 -16.12
N ALA A 172 14.36 11.71 -17.00
CA ALA A 172 13.98 10.49 -17.68
C ALA A 172 14.33 10.57 -19.16
N LYS A 173 15.01 9.54 -19.68
CA LYS A 173 15.08 9.25 -21.10
C LYS A 173 13.99 8.25 -21.44
N VAL A 174 13.02 8.69 -22.23
CA VAL A 174 11.86 7.87 -22.60
C VAL A 174 12.09 7.28 -23.99
N THR A 175 12.03 5.96 -24.10
CA THR A 175 12.09 5.23 -25.38
C THR A 175 10.78 4.50 -25.60
N GLN A 176 10.18 4.67 -26.76
CA GLN A 176 8.96 3.96 -27.12
C GLN A 176 9.31 2.66 -27.85
N ASN A 177 8.81 1.54 -27.33
CA ASN A 177 8.96 0.23 -27.93
C ASN A 177 8.03 0.05 -29.14
N PRO A 178 8.31 -0.90 -30.05
CA PRO A 178 7.44 -1.17 -31.21
C PRO A 178 6.01 -1.61 -30.84
N ASP A 179 5.81 -2.15 -29.63
CA ASP A 179 4.51 -2.55 -29.10
C ASP A 179 3.70 -1.40 -28.48
N GLY A 180 4.25 -0.16 -28.51
CA GLY A 180 3.64 1.04 -27.96
C GLY A 180 3.93 1.26 -26.47
N THR A 181 4.61 0.34 -25.78
CA THR A 181 5.03 0.53 -24.40
C THR A 181 6.17 1.52 -24.29
N LYS A 182 6.25 2.24 -23.17
CA LYS A 182 7.34 3.15 -22.87
C LYS A 182 8.36 2.48 -21.95
N HIS A 183 9.62 2.67 -22.27
CA HIS A 183 10.73 2.33 -21.40
C HIS A 183 11.35 3.62 -20.85
N PHE A 184 11.51 3.69 -19.53
CA PHE A 184 12.06 4.85 -18.84
C PHE A 184 13.43 4.49 -18.25
N GLU A 185 14.42 5.30 -18.60
CA GLU A 185 15.76 5.23 -18.03
C GLU A 185 15.98 6.51 -17.22
N LEU A 186 15.97 6.35 -15.86
CA LEU A 186 16.17 7.48 -14.95
C LEU A 186 17.64 7.69 -14.66
N SER A 187 18.05 8.95 -14.61
CA SER A 187 19.41 9.35 -14.20
C SER A 187 19.35 10.56 -13.26
N LEU A 188 20.20 10.58 -12.26
CA LEU A 188 20.29 11.68 -11.28
C LEU A 188 21.02 12.87 -11.92
N ALA A 189 20.29 13.96 -12.22
CA ALA A 189 20.84 15.19 -12.79
C ALA A 189 21.43 16.13 -11.72
N LYS A 190 20.80 16.17 -10.53
CA LYS A 190 21.31 16.91 -9.37
C LYS A 190 21.19 16.08 -8.12
N PRO A 191 22.27 15.88 -7.34
CA PRO A 191 22.21 15.13 -6.08
C PRO A 191 21.35 15.84 -5.05
N GLY A 192 20.68 15.06 -4.20
CA GLY A 192 19.97 15.54 -3.02
C GLY A 192 20.85 15.57 -1.77
N LYS A 193 20.20 15.70 -0.61
CA LYS A 193 20.88 15.67 0.69
C LYS A 193 21.29 14.28 1.12
N LEU A 194 20.63 13.23 0.61
CA LEU A 194 20.90 11.83 0.93
C LEU A 194 21.59 11.14 -0.25
N SER A 195 22.42 10.14 0.04
CA SER A 195 22.85 9.18 -0.96
C SER A 195 21.68 8.35 -1.47
N VAL A 196 21.84 7.62 -2.56
CA VAL A 196 20.79 6.76 -3.12
C VAL A 196 20.35 5.71 -2.09
N GLU A 197 21.30 5.09 -1.39
CA GLU A 197 21.04 4.06 -0.38
C GLU A 197 20.31 4.63 0.85
N GLU A 198 20.72 5.82 1.30
CA GLU A 198 20.07 6.51 2.42
C GLU A 198 18.64 6.92 2.06
N TYR A 199 18.43 7.40 0.83
CA TYR A 199 17.10 7.76 0.34
C TYR A 199 16.21 6.53 0.21
N ASP A 200 16.72 5.44 -0.37
CA ASP A 200 16.00 4.17 -0.48
C ASP A 200 15.58 3.64 0.89
N LYS A 201 16.47 3.73 1.88
CA LYS A 201 16.14 3.37 3.27
C LYS A 201 15.07 4.30 3.87
N ALA A 202 15.17 5.61 3.65
CA ALA A 202 14.19 6.56 4.16
C ALA A 202 12.79 6.28 3.57
N VAL A 203 12.70 6.01 2.26
CA VAL A 203 11.44 5.61 1.62
C VAL A 203 10.94 4.27 2.14
N ALA A 204 11.82 3.30 2.39
CA ALA A 204 11.45 2.01 2.98
C ALA A 204 10.86 2.17 4.40
N ASP A 205 11.46 3.01 5.23
CA ASP A 205 10.96 3.32 6.59
C ASP A 205 9.59 4.01 6.52
N LEU A 206 9.40 4.98 5.61
CA LEU A 206 8.11 5.62 5.38
C LEU A 206 7.04 4.61 4.91
N VAL A 207 7.37 3.76 3.94
CA VAL A 207 6.44 2.74 3.44
C VAL A 207 6.10 1.73 4.54
N SER A 208 7.06 1.35 5.37
CA SER A 208 6.84 0.51 6.55
C SER A 208 5.84 1.14 7.52
N PHE A 209 5.96 2.43 7.78
CA PHE A 209 5.01 3.18 8.60
C PHE A 209 3.61 3.21 7.95
N LEU A 210 3.49 3.46 6.64
CA LEU A 210 2.20 3.46 5.93
C LEU A 210 1.53 2.08 5.94
N VAL A 211 2.30 1.00 5.86
CA VAL A 211 1.80 -0.38 6.01
C VAL A 211 1.30 -0.62 7.42
N TRP A 212 2.09 -0.24 8.44
CA TRP A 212 1.72 -0.35 9.84
C TRP A 212 0.47 0.48 10.15
N MET A 213 0.42 1.73 9.69
CA MET A 213 -0.74 2.63 9.87
C MET A 213 -2.04 2.03 9.32
N GLY A 214 -1.96 1.32 8.19
CA GLY A 214 -3.11 0.62 7.58
C GLY A 214 -3.62 -0.57 8.39
N GLU A 215 -2.82 -1.17 9.29
CA GLU A 215 -3.20 -2.25 10.20
C GLU A 215 -2.26 -2.34 11.40
N PRO A 216 -2.39 -1.46 12.40
CA PRO A 216 -1.49 -1.45 13.58
C PRO A 216 -1.52 -2.75 14.40
N VAL A 217 -2.59 -3.53 14.28
CA VAL A 217 -2.78 -4.80 15.02
C VAL A 217 -2.47 -6.05 14.19
N ALA A 218 -1.83 -5.91 13.02
CA ALA A 218 -1.59 -7.02 12.10
C ALA A 218 -0.89 -8.22 12.77
N GLU A 219 0.15 -7.99 13.55
CA GLU A 219 0.90 -9.05 14.23
C GLU A 219 0.05 -9.77 15.30
N LYS A 220 -0.71 -9.01 16.10
CA LYS A 220 -1.65 -9.60 17.07
C LYS A 220 -2.74 -10.41 16.38
N ARG A 221 -3.29 -9.90 15.25
CA ARG A 221 -4.29 -10.63 14.46
C ARG A 221 -3.75 -11.94 13.90
N LYS A 222 -2.53 -11.96 13.37
CA LYS A 222 -1.89 -13.18 12.85
C LYS A 222 -1.72 -14.22 13.98
N MET A 223 -1.21 -13.81 15.12
CA MET A 223 -1.03 -14.68 16.28
C MET A 223 -2.37 -15.28 16.74
N ILE A 224 -3.38 -14.44 16.98
CA ILE A 224 -4.72 -14.90 17.39
C ILE A 224 -5.32 -15.81 16.31
N GLY A 225 -5.21 -15.43 15.03
CA GLY A 225 -5.71 -16.22 13.91
C GLY A 225 -5.10 -17.62 13.83
N THR A 226 -3.82 -17.77 14.14
CA THR A 226 -3.14 -19.07 14.20
C THR A 226 -3.77 -19.97 15.29
N PHE A 227 -3.99 -19.44 16.50
CA PHE A 227 -4.66 -20.20 17.56
C PHE A 227 -6.10 -20.58 17.20
N VAL A 228 -6.85 -19.66 16.57
CA VAL A 228 -8.22 -19.94 16.10
C VAL A 228 -8.22 -21.05 15.04
N LEU A 229 -7.28 -21.04 14.10
CA LEU A 229 -7.19 -22.11 13.08
C LEU A 229 -6.87 -23.47 13.70
N ILE A 230 -5.95 -23.54 14.68
CA ILE A 230 -5.62 -24.79 15.39
C ILE A 230 -6.87 -25.30 16.13
N PHE A 231 -7.60 -24.42 16.83
CA PHE A 231 -8.85 -24.76 17.50
C PHE A 231 -9.90 -25.30 16.54
N LEU A 232 -10.10 -24.65 15.38
CA LEU A 232 -11.07 -25.09 14.37
C LEU A 232 -10.71 -26.44 13.75
N VAL A 233 -9.42 -26.71 13.55
CA VAL A 233 -8.97 -28.03 13.08
C VAL A 233 -9.30 -29.12 14.13
N GLY A 234 -9.05 -28.86 15.41
CA GLY A 234 -9.44 -29.77 16.51
C GLY A 234 -10.95 -30.01 16.54
N MET A 235 -11.75 -28.95 16.47
CA MET A 235 -13.21 -28.99 16.40
C MET A 235 -13.71 -29.77 15.18
N PHE A 236 -13.05 -29.61 14.04
CA PHE A 236 -13.40 -30.37 12.82
C PHE A 236 -13.26 -31.88 13.06
N PHE A 237 -12.17 -32.36 13.64
CA PHE A 237 -11.99 -33.79 13.91
C PHE A 237 -13.02 -34.32 14.92
N LEU A 238 -13.33 -33.56 15.96
CA LEU A 238 -14.35 -33.95 16.95
C LEU A 238 -15.75 -34.03 16.32
N THR A 239 -16.14 -33.01 15.56
CA THR A 239 -17.46 -33.00 14.88
C THR A 239 -17.55 -34.03 13.79
N TYR A 240 -16.45 -34.32 13.08
CA TYR A 240 -16.40 -35.39 12.08
C TYR A 240 -16.54 -36.77 12.71
N ALA A 241 -15.85 -37.02 13.83
CA ALA A 241 -16.00 -38.26 14.57
C ALA A 241 -17.43 -38.45 15.09
N LEU A 242 -18.02 -37.38 15.64
CA LEU A 242 -19.40 -37.36 16.11
C LEU A 242 -20.38 -37.61 14.97
N LYS A 243 -20.23 -36.94 13.83
CA LYS A 243 -21.01 -37.24 12.63
C LYS A 243 -20.92 -38.70 12.25
N LYS A 244 -19.71 -39.26 12.17
CA LYS A 244 -19.51 -40.67 11.81
C LYS A 244 -20.21 -41.62 12.77
N ASN A 245 -20.21 -41.30 14.05
CA ASN A 245 -20.88 -42.10 15.07
C ASN A 245 -22.41 -42.06 14.96
N TYR A 246 -23.00 -40.88 14.74
CA TYR A 246 -24.45 -40.75 14.60
C TYR A 246 -25.00 -41.32 13.26
N TRP A 247 -24.20 -41.33 12.22
CA TRP A 247 -24.64 -41.76 10.88
C TRP A 247 -24.27 -43.21 10.55
N LYS A 248 -23.63 -43.96 11.48
CA LYS A 248 -23.20 -45.35 11.23
C LYS A 248 -24.36 -46.31 10.99
N ASP A 249 -25.55 -46.04 11.56
CA ASP A 249 -26.72 -46.92 11.52
C ASP A 249 -27.76 -46.48 10.47
N ILE A 250 -27.44 -45.50 9.63
CA ILE A 250 -28.37 -44.97 8.59
C ILE A 250 -28.06 -45.51 7.19
N HIS A 251 -27.03 -46.37 7.04
CA HIS A 251 -26.62 -46.98 5.77
C HIS A 251 -26.72 -48.49 5.83
#